data_46067ef920fd85016b302b04ce70bf11
#
_entry.id   46067ef920fd85016b302b04ce70bf11
#
_cell.length_a   1.000
_cell.length_b   1.000
_cell.length_c   1.000
_cell.angle_alpha   90.00
_cell.angle_beta   90.00
_cell.angle_gamma   90.00
#
_symmetry.space_group_name_H-M   'P 1'
#
loop_
_entity.id
_entity.type
_entity.pdbx_description
1 polymer ?
#
loop_
_entity_poly.entity_id
_entity_poly.type
_entity_poly.pdbx_seq_one_letter_code
_entity_poly.pdbx_strand_id
1 'polypeptide(L)'
;VSRKSLAVLLKEAKFKIFDVNLRKPHYDIDRLLETMKQSDMVKLNDDELYELAAAYGSPYHSIEQNIGYLVELTGVKILCVTLGSHGAVLYKDGELYRHCGFRVKVVDTVGSGDSFLGGLTYKLLNNAPPQEAIAFACALGALVASRHGATADISLEEVEAFMNPA
;
A
#
# COMPACT_ATOMS: atom_id res chain seq x y z
N VAL A 1 -17.50 15.68 14.98
CA VAL A 1 -16.60 15.21 16.06
C VAL A 1 -15.40 14.50 15.46
N SER A 2 -15.57 13.52 14.62
CA SER A 2 -14.49 12.68 14.04
C SER A 2 -13.38 13.49 13.34
N ARG A 3 -13.72 14.54 12.57
CA ARG A 3 -12.71 15.37 11.88
C ARG A 3 -11.80 16.15 12.83
N LYS A 4 -12.36 16.71 13.90
CA LYS A 4 -11.56 17.43 14.90
C LYS A 4 -10.61 16.48 15.62
N SER A 5 -11.09 15.28 15.96
CA SER A 5 -10.29 14.25 16.59
C SER A 5 -9.17 13.76 15.67
N LEU A 6 -9.45 13.51 14.38
CA LEU A 6 -8.45 13.13 13.39
C LEU A 6 -7.37 14.22 13.23
N ALA A 7 -7.77 15.48 13.14
CA ALA A 7 -6.82 16.59 13.02
C ALA A 7 -5.88 16.71 14.22
N VAL A 8 -6.34 16.38 15.43
CA VAL A 8 -5.48 16.31 16.62
C VAL A 8 -4.52 15.12 16.51
N LEU A 9 -5.03 13.94 16.20
CA LEU A 9 -4.21 12.72 16.07
C LEU A 9 -3.13 12.86 15.00
N LEU A 10 -3.45 13.48 13.85
CA LEU A 10 -2.47 13.73 12.78
C LEU A 10 -1.33 14.67 13.21
N LYS A 11 -1.55 15.56 14.17
CA LYS A 11 -0.48 16.41 14.72
C LYS A 11 0.47 15.66 15.65
N GLU A 12 -0.07 14.70 16.40
CA GLU A 12 0.68 13.92 17.40
C GLU A 12 1.34 12.67 16.81
N ALA A 13 0.83 12.17 15.68
CA ALA A 13 1.32 10.95 15.06
C ALA A 13 2.75 11.11 14.53
N LYS A 14 3.65 10.20 14.92
CA LYS A 14 5.05 10.18 14.48
C LYS A 14 5.20 9.63 13.05
N PHE A 15 4.31 8.77 12.63
CA PHE A 15 4.26 8.19 11.29
C PHE A 15 2.81 8.03 10.85
N LYS A 16 2.47 8.58 9.69
CA LYS A 16 1.12 8.67 9.17
C LYS A 16 1.00 7.83 7.91
N ILE A 17 0.13 6.85 7.96
CA ILE A 17 -0.17 5.97 6.83
C ILE A 17 -1.59 6.26 6.35
N PHE A 18 -1.73 6.48 5.05
CA PHE A 18 -3.02 6.61 4.40
C PHE A 18 -3.24 5.46 3.41
N ASP A 19 -4.12 4.53 3.76
CA ASP A 19 -4.68 3.54 2.82
C ASP A 19 -5.92 4.14 2.18
N VAL A 20 -5.87 4.40 0.88
CA VAL A 20 -6.84 5.24 0.17
C VAL A 20 -8.24 4.63 0.20
N ASN A 21 -8.40 3.38 -0.17
CA ASN A 21 -9.66 2.62 -0.09
C ASN A 21 -10.89 3.41 -0.59
N LEU A 22 -10.91 3.77 -1.86
CA LEU A 22 -12.00 4.54 -2.46
C LEU A 22 -13.36 3.82 -2.35
N ARG A 23 -14.38 4.54 -1.91
CA ARG A 23 -15.76 4.04 -1.82
C ARG A 23 -16.72 5.02 -2.49
N LYS A 24 -17.01 4.77 -3.78
CA LYS A 24 -17.97 5.59 -4.55
C LYS A 24 -19.36 5.53 -3.92
N PRO A 25 -20.10 6.66 -3.89
CA PRO A 25 -19.73 8.04 -4.27
C PRO A 25 -19.18 8.88 -3.10
N HIS A 26 -18.68 8.28 -2.02
CA HIS A 26 -18.49 8.89 -0.71
C HIS A 26 -17.09 9.47 -0.46
N TYR A 27 -16.37 9.91 -1.48
CA TYR A 27 -15.08 10.57 -1.31
C TYR A 27 -15.05 11.93 -2.01
N ASP A 28 -14.11 12.75 -1.56
CA ASP A 28 -13.88 14.13 -2.02
C ASP A 28 -12.42 14.21 -2.47
N ILE A 29 -12.20 14.47 -3.73
CA ILE A 29 -10.87 14.47 -4.38
C ILE A 29 -9.92 15.45 -3.71
N ASP A 30 -10.37 16.65 -3.36
CA ASP A 30 -9.52 17.66 -2.73
C ASP A 30 -9.07 17.22 -1.34
N ARG A 31 -9.95 16.55 -0.60
CA ARG A 31 -9.60 16.00 0.72
C ARG A 31 -8.65 14.82 0.65
N LEU A 32 -8.79 13.98 -0.35
CA LEU A 32 -7.84 12.89 -0.56
C LEU A 32 -6.46 13.47 -0.81
N LEU A 33 -6.34 14.48 -1.68
CA LEU A 33 -5.08 15.16 -1.94
C LEU A 33 -4.47 15.77 -0.67
N GLU A 34 -5.27 16.50 0.11
CA GLU A 34 -4.81 17.07 1.37
C GLU A 34 -4.39 16.00 2.41
N THR A 35 -5.05 14.86 2.42
CA THR A 35 -4.67 13.74 3.30
C THR A 35 -3.37 13.10 2.83
N MET A 36 -3.21 12.88 1.53
CA MET A 36 -1.96 12.36 0.95
C MET A 36 -0.77 13.27 1.28
N LYS A 37 -0.93 14.60 1.13
CA LYS A 37 0.12 15.59 1.47
C LYS A 37 0.54 15.58 2.94
N GLN A 38 -0.34 15.16 3.84
CA GLN A 38 -0.07 15.07 5.27
C GLN A 38 0.47 13.70 5.70
N SER A 39 0.53 12.74 4.79
CA SER A 39 0.93 11.37 5.08
C SER A 39 2.42 11.13 4.80
N ASP A 40 3.04 10.31 5.62
CA ASP A 40 4.41 9.84 5.41
C ASP A 40 4.45 8.69 4.40
N MET A 41 3.38 7.89 4.38
CA MET A 41 3.19 6.77 3.47
C MET A 41 1.75 6.74 2.94
N VAL A 42 1.60 6.50 1.64
CA VAL A 42 0.31 6.30 0.97
C VAL A 42 0.29 4.93 0.31
N LYS A 43 -0.79 4.19 0.49
CA LYS A 43 -1.02 2.95 -0.25
C LYS A 43 -2.30 3.07 -1.07
N LEU A 44 -2.23 2.57 -2.30
CA LEU A 44 -3.33 2.49 -3.27
C LEU A 44 -3.36 1.09 -3.90
N ASN A 45 -4.46 0.75 -4.56
CA ASN A 45 -4.41 -0.27 -5.62
C ASN A 45 -4.25 0.40 -7.00
N ASP A 46 -4.09 -0.38 -8.05
CA ASP A 46 -3.91 0.11 -9.43
C ASP A 46 -5.11 0.90 -9.95
N ASP A 47 -6.33 0.45 -9.70
CA ASP A 47 -7.55 1.17 -10.09
C ASP A 47 -7.61 2.56 -9.41
N GLU A 48 -7.32 2.63 -8.13
CA GLU A 48 -7.26 3.86 -7.34
C GLU A 48 -6.16 4.80 -7.84
N LEU A 49 -4.99 4.25 -8.19
CA LEU A 49 -3.90 5.03 -8.77
C LEU A 49 -4.34 5.72 -10.05
N TYR A 50 -4.92 4.97 -10.99
CA TYR A 50 -5.37 5.54 -12.27
C TYR A 50 -6.51 6.52 -12.08
N GLU A 51 -7.46 6.23 -11.20
CA GLU A 51 -8.58 7.12 -10.91
C GLU A 51 -8.11 8.46 -10.33
N LEU A 52 -7.23 8.44 -9.33
CA LEU A 52 -6.71 9.66 -8.72
C LEU A 52 -5.77 10.42 -9.64
N ALA A 53 -4.87 9.73 -10.34
CA ALA A 53 -3.98 10.36 -11.29
C ALA A 53 -4.77 11.11 -12.40
N ALA A 54 -5.79 10.48 -12.97
CA ALA A 54 -6.67 11.12 -13.95
C ALA A 54 -7.44 12.30 -13.36
N ALA A 55 -7.99 12.17 -12.14
CA ALA A 55 -8.72 13.23 -11.47
C ALA A 55 -7.85 14.46 -11.17
N TYR A 56 -6.55 14.26 -10.92
CA TYR A 56 -5.58 15.33 -10.70
C TYR A 56 -4.89 15.81 -11.98
N GLY A 57 -5.29 15.32 -13.15
CA GLY A 57 -4.80 15.80 -14.45
C GLY A 57 -3.49 15.19 -14.92
N SER A 58 -3.13 14.00 -14.45
CA SER A 58 -1.96 13.28 -14.97
C SER A 58 -2.12 12.99 -16.47
N PRO A 59 -1.10 13.28 -17.29
CA PRO A 59 -1.09 12.93 -18.71
C PRO A 59 -0.61 11.50 -18.99
N TYR A 60 -0.25 10.74 -17.96
CA TYR A 60 0.46 9.47 -18.07
C TYR A 60 -0.47 8.25 -18.04
N HIS A 61 0.03 7.13 -18.59
CA HIS A 61 -0.72 5.88 -18.71
C HIS A 61 -0.03 4.67 -18.03
N SER A 62 1.24 4.79 -17.63
CA SER A 62 1.93 3.73 -16.90
C SER A 62 1.82 3.90 -15.39
N ILE A 63 1.95 2.79 -14.66
CA ILE A 63 1.92 2.78 -13.19
C ILE A 63 3.06 3.64 -12.64
N GLU A 64 4.28 3.42 -13.15
CA GLU A 64 5.49 4.08 -12.67
C GLU A 64 5.44 5.61 -12.88
N GLN A 65 4.93 6.05 -14.04
CA GLN A 65 4.76 7.48 -14.33
C GLN A 65 3.70 8.11 -13.46
N ASN A 66 2.56 7.44 -13.23
CA ASN A 66 1.51 7.94 -12.34
C ASN A 66 1.94 7.95 -10.88
N ILE A 67 2.74 6.98 -10.44
CA ILE A 67 3.40 7.03 -9.12
C ILE A 67 4.26 8.30 -9.02
N GLY A 68 5.15 8.54 -9.98
CA GLY A 68 6.00 9.73 -10.02
C GLY A 68 5.18 11.02 -9.99
N TYR A 69 4.12 11.09 -10.79
CA TYR A 69 3.21 12.23 -10.81
C TYR A 69 2.55 12.50 -9.45
N LEU A 70 2.01 11.48 -8.79
CA LEU A 70 1.39 11.64 -7.48
C LEU A 70 2.41 11.98 -6.38
N VAL A 71 3.61 11.43 -6.45
CA VAL A 71 4.72 11.77 -5.55
C VAL A 71 5.11 13.24 -5.69
N GLU A 72 5.26 13.74 -6.92
CA GLU A 72 5.57 15.14 -7.18
C GLU A 72 4.44 16.07 -6.69
N LEU A 73 3.19 15.71 -6.96
CA LEU A 73 2.01 16.48 -6.57
C LEU A 73 1.80 16.56 -5.05
N THR A 74 2.11 15.49 -4.33
CA THR A 74 1.81 15.36 -2.89
C THR A 74 3.01 15.58 -1.97
N GLY A 75 4.22 15.34 -2.48
CA GLY A 75 5.43 15.34 -1.68
C GLY A 75 5.57 14.11 -0.75
N VAL A 76 4.72 13.08 -0.91
CA VAL A 76 4.78 11.86 -0.10
C VAL A 76 6.10 11.13 -0.34
N LYS A 77 6.73 10.64 0.73
CA LYS A 77 8.04 9.98 0.66
C LYS A 77 7.94 8.50 0.32
N ILE A 78 6.85 7.86 0.69
CA ILE A 78 6.62 6.44 0.47
C ILE A 78 5.25 6.28 -0.17
N LEU A 79 5.20 5.72 -1.39
CA LEU A 79 3.96 5.42 -2.08
C LEU A 79 3.99 3.98 -2.57
N CYS A 80 2.99 3.19 -2.20
CA CYS A 80 2.89 1.79 -2.58
C CYS A 80 1.62 1.54 -3.38
N VAL A 81 1.76 0.85 -4.50
CA VAL A 81 0.64 0.44 -5.36
C VAL A 81 0.57 -1.08 -5.43
N THR A 82 -0.53 -1.65 -4.96
CA THR A 82 -0.81 -3.08 -5.09
C THR A 82 -1.46 -3.38 -6.43
N LEU A 83 -1.07 -4.50 -7.05
CA LEU A 83 -1.49 -4.94 -8.38
C LEU A 83 -2.23 -6.29 -8.33
N GLY A 84 -2.93 -6.55 -7.25
CA GLY A 84 -3.59 -7.83 -7.00
C GLY A 84 -2.62 -9.01 -7.09
N SER A 85 -2.92 -9.99 -7.93
CA SER A 85 -2.06 -11.18 -8.16
C SER A 85 -0.72 -10.87 -8.85
N HIS A 86 -0.54 -9.65 -9.36
CA HIS A 86 0.68 -9.20 -10.04
C HIS A 86 1.67 -8.50 -9.10
N GLY A 87 1.42 -8.59 -7.79
CA GLY A 87 2.32 -8.06 -6.77
C GLY A 87 2.13 -6.59 -6.46
N ALA A 88 3.21 -5.83 -6.39
CA ALA A 88 3.16 -4.43 -6.01
C ALA A 88 4.37 -3.63 -6.54
N VAL A 89 4.22 -2.31 -6.54
CA VAL A 89 5.29 -1.33 -6.80
C VAL A 89 5.39 -0.40 -5.60
N LEU A 90 6.59 -0.21 -5.10
CA LEU A 90 6.90 0.68 -3.98
C LEU A 90 7.84 1.79 -4.46
N TYR A 91 7.43 3.04 -4.28
CA TYR A 91 8.30 4.20 -4.38
C TYR A 91 8.82 4.56 -2.97
N LYS A 92 10.13 4.69 -2.84
CA LYS A 92 10.76 5.17 -1.60
C LYS A 92 12.12 5.80 -1.91
N ASP A 93 12.38 6.96 -1.30
CA ASP A 93 13.67 7.67 -1.39
C ASP A 93 14.17 7.94 -2.83
N GLY A 94 13.25 8.20 -3.76
CA GLY A 94 13.56 8.50 -5.17
C GLY A 94 13.63 7.27 -6.07
N GLU A 95 13.49 6.06 -5.54
CA GLU A 95 13.62 4.81 -6.29
C GLU A 95 12.31 4.02 -6.32
N LEU A 96 12.16 3.18 -7.35
CA LEU A 96 11.04 2.26 -7.52
C LEU A 96 11.53 0.83 -7.29
N TYR A 97 10.81 0.13 -6.41
CA TYR A 97 10.99 -1.28 -6.10
C TYR A 97 9.77 -2.06 -6.57
N ARG A 98 9.97 -3.21 -7.18
CA ARG A 98 8.86 -4.03 -7.70
C ARG A 98 8.99 -5.48 -7.26
N HIS A 99 7.85 -6.07 -6.94
CA HIS A 99 7.74 -7.51 -6.74
C HIS A 99 6.54 -8.04 -7.53
N CYS A 100 6.71 -9.18 -8.22
CA CYS A 100 5.68 -9.75 -9.10
C CYS A 100 4.58 -10.53 -8.35
N GLY A 101 4.62 -10.53 -7.02
CA GLY A 101 3.70 -11.31 -6.19
C GLY A 101 4.11 -12.77 -6.08
N PHE A 102 3.30 -13.52 -5.35
CA PHE A 102 3.43 -14.96 -5.19
C PHE A 102 2.19 -15.65 -5.73
N ARG A 103 2.38 -16.77 -6.41
CA ARG A 103 1.28 -17.56 -6.94
C ARG A 103 0.69 -18.45 -5.84
N VAL A 104 -0.57 -18.25 -5.54
CA VAL A 104 -1.35 -19.04 -4.59
C VAL A 104 -2.69 -19.44 -5.17
N LYS A 105 -3.28 -20.49 -4.64
CA LYS A 105 -4.70 -20.76 -4.87
C LYS A 105 -5.51 -19.83 -3.98
N VAL A 106 -6.13 -18.82 -4.57
CA VAL A 106 -6.96 -17.85 -3.85
C VAL A 106 -8.21 -18.54 -3.30
N VAL A 107 -8.46 -18.34 -2.02
CA VAL A 107 -9.62 -18.81 -1.28
C VAL A 107 -10.54 -17.66 -0.88
N ASP A 108 -9.92 -16.60 -0.30
CA ASP A 108 -10.62 -15.39 0.13
C ASP A 108 -9.66 -14.21 0.06
N THR A 109 -10.10 -13.08 -0.50
CA THR A 109 -9.24 -11.88 -0.62
C THR A 109 -9.42 -10.88 0.52
N VAL A 110 -10.38 -11.12 1.42
CA VAL A 110 -10.65 -10.22 2.55
C VAL A 110 -9.44 -10.21 3.49
N GLY A 111 -8.99 -9.00 3.85
CA GLY A 111 -7.82 -8.81 4.72
C GLY A 111 -6.46 -8.95 4.04
N SER A 112 -6.38 -9.42 2.78
CA SER A 112 -5.11 -9.54 2.05
C SER A 112 -4.39 -8.20 1.89
N GLY A 113 -5.12 -7.14 1.51
CA GLY A 113 -4.58 -5.78 1.40
C GLY A 113 -4.14 -5.18 2.73
N ASP A 114 -4.91 -5.40 3.79
CA ASP A 114 -4.60 -4.94 5.15
C ASP A 114 -3.35 -5.65 5.69
N SER A 115 -3.25 -6.95 5.46
CA SER A 115 -2.08 -7.75 5.85
C SER A 115 -0.84 -7.37 5.06
N PHE A 116 -0.97 -7.13 3.76
CA PHE A 116 0.11 -6.57 2.94
C PHE A 116 0.62 -5.25 3.53
N LEU A 117 -0.29 -4.31 3.82
CA LEU A 117 0.07 -3.00 4.38
C LEU A 117 0.73 -3.15 5.77
N GLY A 118 0.20 -4.02 6.61
CA GLY A 118 0.78 -4.35 7.92
C GLY A 118 2.21 -4.88 7.79
N GLY A 119 2.42 -5.86 6.91
CA GLY A 119 3.73 -6.45 6.65
C GLY A 119 4.74 -5.46 6.06
N LEU A 120 4.31 -4.64 5.10
CA LEU A 120 5.14 -3.58 4.53
C LEU A 120 5.58 -2.57 5.60
N THR A 121 4.62 -2.11 6.39
CA THR A 121 4.87 -1.15 7.48
C THR A 121 5.83 -1.73 8.51
N TYR A 122 5.59 -2.97 8.94
CA TYR A 122 6.46 -3.67 9.91
C TYR A 122 7.91 -3.72 9.43
N LYS A 123 8.14 -4.15 8.19
CA LYS A 123 9.49 -4.25 7.62
C LYS A 123 10.15 -2.88 7.46
N LEU A 124 9.43 -1.87 6.95
CA LEU A 124 9.97 -0.52 6.74
C LEU A 124 10.32 0.17 8.07
N LEU A 125 9.47 0.05 9.10
CA LEU A 125 9.73 0.63 10.41
C LEU A 125 10.89 -0.07 11.16
N ASN A 126 11.19 -1.32 10.81
CA ASN A 126 12.37 -2.05 11.29
C ASN A 126 13.60 -1.89 10.38
N ASN A 127 13.59 -0.89 9.49
CA ASN A 127 14.70 -0.53 8.60
C ASN A 127 15.13 -1.66 7.64
N ALA A 128 14.23 -2.56 7.26
CA ALA A 128 14.50 -3.54 6.23
C ALA A 128 14.72 -2.86 4.86
N PRO A 129 15.57 -3.41 3.99
CA PRO A 129 15.70 -2.92 2.62
C PRO A 129 14.34 -2.88 1.92
N PRO A 130 14.03 -1.82 1.12
CA PRO A 130 12.71 -1.67 0.49
C PRO A 130 12.31 -2.87 -0.39
N GLN A 131 13.27 -3.49 -1.08
CA GLN A 131 13.01 -4.69 -1.88
C GLN A 131 12.61 -5.90 -1.04
N GLU A 132 13.20 -6.07 0.15
CA GLU A 132 12.82 -7.10 1.11
C GLU A 132 11.44 -6.81 1.71
N ALA A 133 11.19 -5.56 2.06
CA ALA A 133 9.92 -5.13 2.65
C ALA A 133 8.74 -5.39 1.71
N ILE A 134 8.86 -5.06 0.41
CA ILE A 134 7.80 -5.32 -0.57
C ILE A 134 7.62 -6.82 -0.83
N ALA A 135 8.70 -7.60 -0.88
CA ALA A 135 8.62 -9.04 -1.05
C ALA A 135 7.88 -9.70 0.12
N PHE A 136 8.25 -9.34 1.36
CA PHE A 136 7.58 -9.82 2.57
C PHE A 136 6.08 -9.46 2.59
N ALA A 137 5.75 -8.22 2.25
CA ALA A 137 4.37 -7.77 2.18
C ALA A 137 3.54 -8.55 1.15
N CYS A 138 4.11 -8.80 -0.05
CA CYS A 138 3.48 -9.63 -1.07
C CYS A 138 3.27 -11.07 -0.60
N ALA A 139 4.24 -11.66 0.11
CA ALA A 139 4.14 -13.02 0.65
C ALA A 139 3.02 -13.11 1.69
N LEU A 140 2.99 -12.19 2.65
CA LEU A 140 1.96 -12.16 3.69
C LEU A 140 0.56 -11.97 3.10
N GLY A 141 0.38 -11.02 2.17
CA GLY A 141 -0.90 -10.82 1.48
C GLY A 141 -1.35 -12.05 0.69
N ALA A 142 -0.42 -12.75 0.02
CA ALA A 142 -0.71 -13.98 -0.72
C ALA A 142 -1.10 -15.15 0.22
N LEU A 143 -0.40 -15.31 1.34
CA LEU A 143 -0.75 -16.33 2.36
C LEU A 143 -2.14 -16.09 2.94
N VAL A 144 -2.50 -14.83 3.28
CA VAL A 144 -3.85 -14.48 3.74
C VAL A 144 -4.87 -14.82 2.67
N ALA A 145 -4.62 -14.44 1.41
CA ALA A 145 -5.54 -14.74 0.30
C ALA A 145 -5.73 -16.25 0.04
N SER A 146 -4.81 -17.09 0.49
CA SER A 146 -4.90 -18.55 0.38
C SER A 146 -5.69 -19.22 1.51
N ARG A 147 -6.19 -18.44 2.47
CA ARG A 147 -6.93 -18.94 3.65
C ARG A 147 -8.32 -18.34 3.72
N HIS A 148 -9.16 -18.94 4.54
CA HIS A 148 -10.48 -18.40 4.85
C HIS A 148 -10.41 -17.32 5.94
N GLY A 149 -11.09 -16.21 5.70
CA GLY A 149 -11.28 -15.13 6.67
C GLY A 149 -10.13 -14.11 6.70
N ALA A 150 -10.45 -12.91 7.19
CA ALA A 150 -9.58 -11.74 7.17
C ALA A 150 -8.41 -11.80 8.17
N THR A 151 -8.49 -12.65 9.19
CA THR A 151 -7.54 -12.75 10.32
C THR A 151 -6.91 -14.13 10.40
N ALA A 152 -6.31 -14.58 9.30
CA ALA A 152 -5.56 -15.83 9.29
C ALA A 152 -4.38 -15.77 10.26
N ASP A 153 -4.21 -16.79 11.11
CA ASP A 153 -3.04 -16.92 11.96
C ASP A 153 -1.86 -17.38 11.09
N ILE A 154 -0.88 -16.49 10.91
CA ILE A 154 0.30 -16.67 10.06
C ILE A 154 1.53 -16.22 10.85
N SER A 155 2.47 -17.13 11.10
CA SER A 155 3.70 -16.80 11.81
C SER A 155 4.74 -16.16 10.88
N LEU A 156 5.71 -15.45 11.46
CA LEU A 156 6.83 -14.89 10.69
C LEU A 156 7.63 -15.98 9.99
N GLU A 157 7.87 -17.08 10.67
CA GLU A 157 8.60 -18.25 10.13
C GLU A 157 7.87 -18.84 8.91
N GLU A 158 6.54 -18.84 8.93
CA GLU A 158 5.74 -19.30 7.79
C GLU A 158 5.90 -18.38 6.58
N VAL A 159 5.90 -17.05 6.80
CA VAL A 159 6.12 -16.09 5.70
C VAL A 159 7.52 -16.26 5.11
N GLU A 160 8.54 -16.40 5.97
CA GLU A 160 9.93 -16.57 5.54
C GLU A 160 10.14 -17.88 4.76
N ALA A 161 9.55 -18.97 5.22
CA ALA A 161 9.58 -20.25 4.52
C ALA A 161 8.84 -20.19 3.17
N PHE A 162 7.74 -19.47 3.10
CA PHE A 162 7.01 -19.27 1.86
C PHE A 162 7.77 -18.41 0.83
N MET A 163 8.53 -17.43 1.30
CA MET A 163 9.38 -16.60 0.43
C MET A 163 10.59 -17.37 -0.13
N ASN A 164 11.12 -18.34 0.63
CA ASN A 164 12.33 -19.10 0.32
C ASN A 164 12.03 -20.61 0.38
N PRO A 165 11.27 -21.16 -0.57
CA PRO A 165 11.00 -22.59 -0.60
C PRO A 165 12.32 -23.36 -0.79
N ALA A 166 12.52 -24.40 0.03
CA ALA A 166 13.69 -25.30 -0.01
C ALA A 166 13.77 -26.07 -1.33
#